data_9a9342e8fc345b694342a1a9e1628f4b
#
_entry.id   9a9342e8fc345b694342a1a9e1628f4b
#
_cell.length_a   1.000
_cell.length_b   1.000
_cell.length_c   1.000
_cell.angle_alpha   90.00
_cell.angle_beta   90.00
_cell.angle_gamma   90.00
#
_symmetry.space_group_name_H-M   'P 1'
#
loop_
_entity.id
_entity.type
_entity.pdbx_description
1 polymer ?
#
loop_
_entity_poly.entity_id
_entity_poly.type
_entity_poly.pdbx_seq_one_letter_code
_entity_poly.pdbx_strand_id
1 'polypeptide(L)'
;MKYYKRLLPFVLASALDANQFSFQFYNDFFAGTDQHFTNGVALGWVDDTYKHQEDNSISAYSNFMIDSFEFIAPNSLDSSQNYSAGINISQMIITPEDTTVSTPQYNDIPYAGYLALGFYLFEWDKKSFNEYRVSFGVVGPNSGAEEVQNLFHSMIDNSDAKGWDTQLGTKYTLNALYRYGEISWKSNKSGSLSMDWFNHTGVEAGNFDISAFVGTMFRIGDNYAQNFNVGYPYLKEEAGLLEVARTPKGFGWSLSGGLNGSVQGYSYIIDKAKDDGYDISQRTLKASIYLGMSFFYNAHKLSYFYQSQTPYTHEQTSADIYGSIMYSYKF
;
A
#
# COMPACT_ATOMS: atom_id res chain seq x y z
N MET A 1 1.93 0.78 29.06
CA MET A 1 0.77 1.69 28.98
C MET A 1 1.09 3.20 28.94
N LYS A 2 2.29 3.67 29.25
CA LYS A 2 2.64 5.11 29.20
C LYS A 2 3.06 5.64 27.81
N TYR A 3 3.46 4.79 26.89
CA TYR A 3 3.97 5.17 25.56
C TYR A 3 2.85 5.43 24.53
N TYR A 4 1.70 4.76 24.61
CA TYR A 4 0.56 4.98 23.71
C TYR A 4 -0.03 6.40 23.81
N LYS A 5 0.04 7.03 24.99
CA LYS A 5 -0.46 8.41 25.17
C LYS A 5 0.42 9.48 24.50
N ARG A 6 1.64 9.13 24.04
CA ARG A 6 2.54 10.04 23.34
C ARG A 6 2.50 9.90 21.83
N LEU A 7 2.20 8.70 21.32
CA LEU A 7 2.04 8.45 19.88
C LEU A 7 0.74 9.07 19.31
N LEU A 8 -0.36 8.98 20.05
CA LEU A 8 -1.66 9.52 19.61
C LEU A 8 -1.64 11.04 19.29
N PRO A 9 -0.97 11.90 20.09
CA PRO A 9 -0.81 13.32 19.74
C PRO A 9 0.05 13.56 18.50
N PHE A 10 1.06 12.71 18.22
CA PHE A 10 1.88 12.82 17.02
C PHE A 10 1.12 12.43 15.76
N VAL A 11 0.33 11.36 15.82
CA VAL A 11 -0.55 10.93 14.72
C VAL A 11 -1.59 12.00 14.39
N LEU A 12 -2.18 12.62 15.42
CA LEU A 12 -3.15 13.71 15.26
C LEU A 12 -2.48 15.00 14.76
N ALA A 13 -1.27 15.33 15.22
CA ALA A 13 -0.53 16.50 14.76
C ALA A 13 -0.12 16.37 13.30
N SER A 14 0.37 15.22 12.86
CA SER A 14 0.73 14.99 11.45
C SER A 14 -0.48 15.06 10.52
N ALA A 15 -1.66 14.64 10.97
CA ALA A 15 -2.89 14.77 10.19
C ALA A 15 -3.38 16.23 10.08
N LEU A 16 -2.98 17.10 11.02
CA LEU A 16 -3.35 18.52 11.03
C LEU A 16 -2.42 19.38 10.17
N ASP A 17 -1.16 18.97 9.99
CA ASP A 17 -0.15 19.68 9.19
C ASP A 17 0.02 19.06 7.79
N ALA A 18 -0.68 17.95 7.50
CA ALA A 18 -0.58 17.26 6.23
C ALA A 18 -1.10 18.12 5.08
N ASN A 19 -0.36 18.15 3.97
CA ASN A 19 -0.75 18.86 2.75
C ASN A 19 -1.45 17.98 1.73
N GLN A 20 -1.49 16.66 1.96
CA GLN A 20 -2.17 15.72 1.09
C GLN A 20 -2.87 14.65 1.93
N PHE A 21 -4.09 14.35 1.51
CA PHE A 21 -4.88 13.21 1.97
C PHE A 21 -5.05 12.21 0.83
N SER A 22 -5.01 10.91 1.15
CA SER A 22 -5.30 9.83 0.21
C SER A 22 -6.23 8.80 0.84
N PHE A 23 -7.20 8.36 0.06
CA PHE A 23 -8.07 7.23 0.37
C PHE A 23 -7.89 6.18 -0.71
N GLN A 24 -7.75 4.93 -0.32
CA GLN A 24 -7.69 3.81 -1.25
C GLN A 24 -8.59 2.68 -0.77
N PHE A 25 -9.31 2.10 -1.72
CA PHE A 25 -10.18 0.97 -1.51
C PHE A 25 -9.88 -0.08 -2.56
N TYR A 26 -9.52 -1.27 -2.11
CA TYR A 26 -9.32 -2.46 -2.94
C TYR A 26 -10.45 -3.42 -2.68
N ASN A 27 -10.95 -4.05 -3.71
CA ASN A 27 -11.94 -5.11 -3.55
C ASN A 27 -11.98 -6.01 -4.80
N ASP A 28 -12.17 -7.28 -4.60
CA ASP A 28 -12.37 -8.27 -5.65
C ASP A 28 -13.72 -8.11 -6.37
N PHE A 29 -14.72 -7.53 -5.72
CA PHE A 29 -15.99 -7.15 -6.33
C PHE A 29 -15.80 -6.34 -7.63
N PHE A 30 -14.81 -5.45 -7.70
CA PHE A 30 -14.48 -4.69 -8.91
C PHE A 30 -13.97 -5.56 -10.06
N ALA A 31 -13.57 -6.78 -9.78
CA ALA A 31 -13.14 -7.77 -10.76
C ALA A 31 -14.22 -8.83 -11.03
N GLY A 32 -15.35 -8.78 -10.31
CA GLY A 32 -16.45 -9.74 -10.43
C GLY A 32 -16.14 -11.09 -9.77
N THR A 33 -15.22 -11.12 -8.83
CA THR A 33 -14.86 -12.27 -7.99
C THR A 33 -15.15 -11.94 -6.52
N ASP A 34 -15.26 -12.97 -5.67
CA ASP A 34 -15.41 -12.83 -4.20
C ASP A 34 -14.58 -13.95 -3.55
N GLN A 35 -13.24 -13.86 -3.66
CA GLN A 35 -12.33 -14.94 -3.30
C GLN A 35 -10.98 -14.43 -2.78
N HIS A 36 -10.48 -15.03 -1.68
CA HIS A 36 -9.14 -14.94 -1.10
C HIS A 36 -8.75 -13.58 -0.53
N PHE A 37 -8.64 -12.55 -1.33
CA PHE A 37 -8.47 -11.17 -0.89
C PHE A 37 -9.77 -10.42 -1.09
N THR A 38 -10.52 -10.28 -0.01
CA THR A 38 -11.87 -9.73 -0.11
C THR A 38 -11.89 -8.21 -0.08
N ASN A 39 -11.04 -7.57 0.73
CA ASN A 39 -11.12 -6.13 0.91
C ASN A 39 -9.82 -5.55 1.50
N GLY A 40 -9.48 -4.34 1.06
CA GLY A 40 -8.45 -3.52 1.67
C GLY A 40 -8.82 -2.04 1.63
N VAL A 41 -8.64 -1.37 2.75
CA VAL A 41 -8.86 0.08 2.90
C VAL A 41 -7.61 0.72 3.44
N ALA A 42 -7.22 1.86 2.87
CA ALA A 42 -6.14 2.67 3.43
C ALA A 42 -6.48 4.15 3.41
N LEU A 43 -6.10 4.84 4.47
CA LEU A 43 -6.13 6.28 4.62
C LEU A 43 -4.69 6.75 4.83
N GLY A 44 -4.26 7.74 4.06
CA GLY A 44 -2.91 8.27 4.14
C GLY A 44 -2.87 9.79 4.18
N TRP A 45 -1.88 10.29 4.88
CA TRP A 45 -1.57 11.71 4.97
C TRP A 45 -0.11 11.91 4.68
N VAL A 46 0.22 12.87 3.84
CA VAL A 46 1.59 13.22 3.47
C VAL A 46 1.79 14.71 3.76
N ASP A 47 2.88 15.01 4.42
CA ASP A 47 3.31 16.38 4.74
C ASP A 47 3.86 17.08 3.49
N ASP A 48 4.20 18.35 3.64
CA ASP A 48 4.83 19.13 2.57
C ASP A 48 6.15 18.52 2.11
N THR A 49 6.60 19.03 0.99
CA THR A 49 7.91 18.72 0.45
C THR A 49 8.93 19.71 0.96
N TYR A 50 9.96 19.22 1.61
CA TYR A 50 11.06 20.01 2.15
C TYR A 50 12.35 19.75 1.37
N LYS A 51 13.15 20.80 1.24
CA LYS A 51 14.55 20.69 0.78
C LYS A 51 15.42 20.74 2.01
N HIS A 52 16.08 19.65 2.30
CA HIS A 52 17.08 19.45 3.36
C HIS A 52 16.91 20.31 4.65
N GLN A 53 17.45 19.88 5.78
CA GLN A 53 17.36 20.41 7.16
C GLN A 53 17.59 21.93 7.36
N GLU A 54 17.92 22.69 6.31
CA GLU A 54 18.09 24.15 6.40
C GLU A 54 16.78 24.94 6.26
N ASP A 55 15.68 24.27 5.96
CA ASP A 55 14.37 24.91 5.82
C ASP A 55 13.69 25.04 7.19
N ASN A 56 13.67 26.25 7.75
CA ASN A 56 13.00 26.55 9.03
C ASN A 56 11.48 26.32 9.01
N SER A 57 10.90 25.91 7.89
CA SER A 57 9.48 25.62 7.72
C SER A 57 9.14 24.12 7.88
N ILE A 58 10.13 23.25 8.10
CA ILE A 58 9.91 21.81 8.25
C ILE A 58 9.02 21.53 9.46
N SER A 59 7.97 20.72 9.27
CA SER A 59 7.10 20.32 10.38
C SER A 59 7.86 19.49 11.43
N ALA A 60 7.38 19.52 12.66
CA ALA A 60 7.95 18.70 13.73
C ALA A 60 7.91 17.20 13.43
N TYR A 61 6.89 16.75 12.70
CA TYR A 61 6.75 15.35 12.26
C TYR A 61 7.79 14.98 11.21
N SER A 62 7.96 15.79 10.16
CA SER A 62 8.94 15.54 9.12
C SER A 62 10.37 15.57 9.65
N ASN A 63 10.70 16.51 10.54
CA ASN A 63 11.98 16.52 11.24
C ASN A 63 12.19 15.23 12.04
N PHE A 64 11.21 14.82 12.83
CA PHE A 64 11.29 13.57 13.60
C PHE A 64 11.53 12.35 12.70
N MET A 65 10.87 12.28 11.54
CA MET A 65 11.05 11.19 10.59
C MET A 65 12.44 11.20 9.98
N ILE A 66 12.93 12.36 9.53
CA ILE A 66 14.28 12.52 8.98
C ILE A 66 15.33 12.08 10.01
N ASP A 67 15.27 12.64 11.22
CA ASP A 67 16.21 12.32 12.31
C ASP A 67 16.18 10.83 12.66
N SER A 68 14.99 10.21 12.67
CA SER A 68 14.84 8.78 13.00
C SER A 68 15.47 7.89 11.94
N PHE A 69 15.27 8.18 10.65
CA PHE A 69 15.86 7.41 9.57
C PHE A 69 17.37 7.69 9.44
N GLU A 70 17.83 8.91 9.66
CA GLU A 70 19.26 9.22 9.70
C GLU A 70 19.97 8.51 10.85
N PHE A 71 19.33 8.37 12.02
CA PHE A 71 19.85 7.57 13.13
C PHE A 71 20.00 6.08 12.77
N ILE A 72 19.02 5.50 12.04
CA ILE A 72 19.05 4.09 11.63
C ILE A 72 20.10 3.83 10.54
N ALA A 73 20.23 4.77 9.59
CA ALA A 73 21.11 4.68 8.43
C ALA A 73 21.91 5.98 8.24
N PRO A 74 22.94 6.24 9.09
CA PRO A 74 23.71 7.47 9.03
C PRO A 74 24.30 7.73 7.64
N ASN A 75 24.18 8.96 7.15
CA ASN A 75 24.60 9.41 5.83
C ASN A 75 23.92 8.70 4.64
N SER A 76 22.77 8.07 4.84
CA SER A 76 21.96 7.50 3.76
C SER A 76 21.14 8.56 3.03
N LEU A 77 20.82 9.66 3.70
CA LEU A 77 20.00 10.74 3.18
C LEU A 77 20.87 11.78 2.46
N ASP A 78 20.49 12.10 1.23
CA ASP A 78 21.24 13.06 0.38
C ASP A 78 20.69 14.48 0.57
N SER A 79 21.54 15.41 0.98
CA SER A 79 21.19 16.81 1.21
C SER A 79 20.66 17.57 -0.02
N SER A 80 20.87 17.04 -1.22
CA SER A 80 20.41 17.64 -2.47
C SER A 80 18.98 17.26 -2.84
N GLN A 81 18.39 16.27 -2.17
CA GLN A 81 17.09 15.70 -2.45
C GLN A 81 15.95 16.46 -1.80
N ASN A 82 14.72 16.17 -2.24
CA ASN A 82 13.51 16.61 -1.56
C ASN A 82 13.06 15.51 -0.62
N TYR A 83 12.41 15.89 0.47
CA TYR A 83 11.88 15.01 1.49
C TYR A 83 10.40 15.23 1.69
N SER A 84 9.66 14.16 1.94
CA SER A 84 8.26 14.20 2.37
C SER A 84 8.03 13.06 3.34
N ALA A 85 7.48 13.37 4.50
CA ALA A 85 7.08 12.35 5.46
C ALA A 85 5.58 12.08 5.37
N GLY A 86 5.17 10.87 5.66
CA GLY A 86 3.77 10.48 5.62
C GLY A 86 3.42 9.45 6.67
N ILE A 87 2.14 9.33 6.93
CA ILE A 87 1.55 8.32 7.81
C ILE A 87 0.34 7.72 7.13
N ASN A 88 0.13 6.41 7.29
CA ASN A 88 -1.12 5.78 6.87
C ASN A 88 -1.68 4.85 7.94
N ILE A 89 -2.97 4.61 7.84
CA ILE A 89 -3.65 3.50 8.48
C ILE A 89 -4.27 2.64 7.38
N SER A 90 -4.04 1.34 7.44
CA SER A 90 -4.57 0.39 6.45
C SER A 90 -5.13 -0.84 7.11
N GLN A 91 -6.20 -1.37 6.52
CA GLN A 91 -6.79 -2.63 6.92
C GLN A 91 -6.90 -3.56 5.71
N MET A 92 -6.58 -4.82 5.93
CA MET A 92 -6.68 -5.89 4.96
C MET A 92 -7.55 -7.01 5.52
N ILE A 93 -8.44 -7.53 4.69
CA ILE A 93 -9.36 -8.62 4.99
C ILE A 93 -9.03 -9.78 4.06
N ILE A 94 -8.71 -10.92 4.63
CA ILE A 94 -8.43 -12.17 3.94
C ILE A 94 -9.47 -13.18 4.36
N THR A 95 -10.08 -13.86 3.40
CA THR A 95 -11.06 -14.93 3.63
C THR A 95 -10.77 -16.11 2.73
N PRO A 96 -11.20 -17.32 3.09
CA PRO A 96 -11.23 -18.44 2.15
C PRO A 96 -12.23 -18.18 1.00
N GLU A 97 -12.18 -19.02 -0.02
CA GLU A 97 -13.05 -18.91 -1.20
C GLU A 97 -14.54 -19.03 -0.84
N ASP A 98 -14.90 -19.95 0.06
CA ASP A 98 -16.28 -20.11 0.50
C ASP A 98 -16.51 -19.42 1.86
N THR A 99 -17.04 -18.21 1.83
CA THR A 99 -17.36 -17.44 3.03
C THR A 99 -18.63 -17.88 3.75
N THR A 100 -19.39 -18.83 3.19
CA THR A 100 -20.63 -19.35 3.80
C THR A 100 -20.37 -20.46 4.83
N VAL A 101 -19.15 -21.01 4.88
CA VAL A 101 -18.73 -22.07 5.80
C VAL A 101 -18.28 -21.46 7.14
N SER A 102 -18.83 -21.98 8.25
CA SER A 102 -18.51 -21.51 9.61
C SER A 102 -17.41 -22.30 10.33
N THR A 103 -16.85 -23.32 9.67
CA THR A 103 -15.77 -24.15 10.22
C THR A 103 -14.47 -23.90 9.45
N PRO A 104 -13.28 -24.19 10.05
CA PRO A 104 -12.01 -24.03 9.36
C PRO A 104 -11.93 -24.80 8.05
N GLN A 105 -11.50 -24.16 6.97
CA GLN A 105 -11.31 -24.75 5.65
C GLN A 105 -9.82 -25.05 5.46
N TYR A 106 -9.36 -26.16 6.00
CA TYR A 106 -7.95 -26.48 6.13
C TYR A 106 -7.14 -26.58 4.82
N ASN A 107 -7.82 -26.67 3.68
CA ASN A 107 -7.18 -26.70 2.34
C ASN A 107 -7.18 -25.31 1.67
N ASP A 108 -7.57 -24.27 2.36
CA ASP A 108 -7.62 -22.91 1.84
C ASP A 108 -7.01 -21.92 2.84
N ILE A 109 -6.85 -20.67 2.42
CA ILE A 109 -6.32 -19.60 3.28
C ILE A 109 -7.30 -19.34 4.45
N PRO A 110 -6.80 -19.17 5.69
CA PRO A 110 -7.67 -18.90 6.84
C PRO A 110 -8.29 -17.50 6.78
N TYR A 111 -9.38 -17.30 7.52
CA TYR A 111 -9.81 -15.96 7.85
C TYR A 111 -8.70 -15.22 8.59
N ALA A 112 -8.40 -14.03 8.16
CA ALA A 112 -7.43 -13.15 8.83
C ALA A 112 -7.75 -11.68 8.55
N GLY A 113 -7.83 -10.88 9.59
CA GLY A 113 -7.80 -9.43 9.49
C GLY A 113 -6.39 -8.92 9.81
N TYR A 114 -5.96 -7.87 9.14
CA TYR A 114 -4.73 -7.16 9.45
C TYR A 114 -4.98 -5.65 9.45
N LEU A 115 -4.67 -4.98 10.56
CA LEU A 115 -4.73 -3.52 10.69
C LEU A 115 -3.31 -3.01 10.95
N ALA A 116 -2.85 -2.04 10.19
CA ALA A 116 -1.51 -1.48 10.31
C ALA A 116 -1.49 0.05 10.32
N LEU A 117 -0.51 0.59 11.04
CA LEU A 117 -0.11 1.99 11.05
C LEU A 117 1.29 2.07 10.46
N GLY A 118 1.44 2.76 9.33
CA GLY A 118 2.70 2.93 8.63
C GLY A 118 3.24 4.35 8.77
N PHE A 119 4.55 4.46 8.89
CA PHE A 119 5.31 5.71 8.93
C PHE A 119 6.29 5.70 7.78
N TYR A 120 6.29 6.76 6.98
CA TYR A 120 7.04 6.87 5.74
C TYR A 120 7.97 8.06 5.74
N LEU A 121 9.13 7.86 5.16
CA LEU A 121 9.98 8.93 4.68
C LEU A 121 10.29 8.69 3.20
N PHE A 122 10.03 9.69 2.39
CA PHE A 122 10.39 9.72 0.98
C PHE A 122 11.51 10.73 0.76
N GLU A 123 12.53 10.28 0.07
CA GLU A 123 13.62 11.09 -0.43
C GLU A 123 13.59 11.02 -1.96
N TRP A 124 13.53 12.13 -2.66
CA TRP A 124 13.30 12.11 -4.09
C TRP A 124 13.85 13.33 -4.85
N ASP A 125 14.11 13.11 -6.13
CA ASP A 125 14.43 14.15 -7.10
C ASP A 125 13.52 14.06 -8.33
N LYS A 126 13.95 14.61 -9.47
CA LYS A 126 13.18 14.56 -10.73
C LYS A 126 13.23 13.20 -11.42
N LYS A 127 14.15 12.33 -11.04
CA LYS A 127 14.45 11.08 -11.73
C LYS A 127 14.20 9.86 -10.85
N SER A 128 14.50 9.94 -9.57
CA SER A 128 14.52 8.80 -8.67
C SER A 128 13.92 9.12 -7.30
N PHE A 129 13.55 8.08 -6.57
CA PHE A 129 13.15 8.19 -5.17
C PHE A 129 13.64 6.99 -4.35
N ASN A 130 13.79 7.25 -3.06
CA ASN A 130 13.90 6.25 -2.02
C ASN A 130 12.66 6.36 -1.11
N GLU A 131 12.12 5.23 -0.73
CA GLU A 131 11.06 5.13 0.27
C GLU A 131 11.55 4.27 1.42
N TYR A 132 11.42 4.80 2.61
CA TYR A 132 11.67 4.13 3.86
C TYR A 132 10.37 4.05 4.62
N ARG A 133 9.98 2.86 5.06
CA ARG A 133 8.75 2.64 5.83
C ARG A 133 9.02 1.77 7.04
N VAL A 134 8.35 2.11 8.13
CA VAL A 134 8.19 1.24 9.30
C VAL A 134 6.71 1.13 9.60
N SER A 135 6.20 -0.09 9.75
CA SER A 135 4.79 -0.34 10.05
C SER A 135 4.61 -1.18 11.31
N PHE A 136 3.62 -0.80 12.10
CA PHE A 136 3.16 -1.51 13.28
C PHE A 136 1.75 -2.02 13.00
N GLY A 137 1.53 -3.31 13.16
CA GLY A 137 0.24 -3.90 12.84
C GLY A 137 -0.26 -4.90 13.88
N VAL A 138 -1.49 -5.32 13.67
CA VAL A 138 -2.14 -6.40 14.42
C VAL A 138 -2.93 -7.29 13.48
N VAL A 139 -2.66 -8.60 13.57
CA VAL A 139 -3.44 -9.65 12.89
C VAL A 139 -4.51 -10.18 13.83
N GLY A 140 -5.60 -10.69 13.28
CA GLY A 140 -6.65 -11.42 13.99
C GLY A 140 -7.75 -10.52 14.55
N PRO A 141 -8.50 -10.96 15.56
CA PRO A 141 -9.71 -10.27 16.05
C PRO A 141 -9.51 -8.79 16.39
N ASN A 142 -8.35 -8.44 16.94
CA ASN A 142 -8.05 -7.06 17.30
C ASN A 142 -7.82 -6.13 16.07
N SER A 143 -7.86 -6.65 14.85
CA SER A 143 -7.82 -5.84 13.62
C SER A 143 -9.16 -5.20 13.28
N GLY A 144 -10.27 -5.68 13.85
CA GLY A 144 -11.63 -5.21 13.54
C GLY A 144 -12.11 -5.55 12.12
N ALA A 145 -11.51 -6.57 11.49
CA ALA A 145 -11.80 -6.90 10.10
C ALA A 145 -13.19 -7.50 9.90
N GLU A 146 -13.67 -8.30 10.85
CA GLU A 146 -15.02 -8.85 10.85
C GLU A 146 -16.08 -7.75 10.82
N GLU A 147 -15.95 -6.76 11.69
CA GLU A 147 -16.91 -5.66 11.80
C GLU A 147 -16.94 -4.83 10.51
N VAL A 148 -15.75 -4.60 9.91
CA VAL A 148 -15.65 -3.84 8.65
C VAL A 148 -16.22 -4.63 7.48
N GLN A 149 -15.97 -5.94 7.38
CA GLN A 149 -16.54 -6.77 6.33
C GLN A 149 -18.05 -6.84 6.44
N ASN A 150 -18.58 -7.12 7.62
CA ASN A 150 -20.04 -7.22 7.85
C ASN A 150 -20.74 -5.88 7.57
N LEU A 151 -20.13 -4.75 7.96
CA LEU A 151 -20.63 -3.43 7.59
C LEU A 151 -20.69 -3.24 6.07
N PHE A 152 -19.63 -3.62 5.34
CA PHE A 152 -19.59 -3.52 3.88
C PHE A 152 -20.65 -4.42 3.23
N HIS A 153 -20.77 -5.69 3.66
CA HIS A 153 -21.79 -6.62 3.17
C HIS A 153 -23.19 -6.09 3.38
N SER A 154 -23.47 -5.47 4.53
CA SER A 154 -24.77 -4.84 4.79
C SER A 154 -25.10 -3.68 3.86
N MET A 155 -24.08 -2.95 3.36
CA MET A 155 -24.25 -1.84 2.42
C MET A 155 -24.54 -2.29 0.98
N ILE A 156 -24.06 -3.48 0.60
CA ILE A 156 -24.23 -4.04 -0.76
C ILE A 156 -25.28 -5.16 -0.83
N ASP A 157 -26.05 -5.36 0.25
CA ASP A 157 -27.07 -6.41 0.39
C ASP A 157 -26.51 -7.83 0.16
N ASN A 158 -25.29 -8.08 0.65
CA ASN A 158 -24.64 -9.39 0.64
C ASN A 158 -24.77 -10.07 2.01
N SER A 159 -24.69 -11.42 2.04
CA SER A 159 -24.73 -12.17 3.30
C SER A 159 -23.43 -12.02 4.09
N ASP A 160 -23.52 -12.02 5.42
CA ASP A 160 -22.36 -12.00 6.30
C ASP A 160 -21.47 -13.24 6.10
N ALA A 161 -20.17 -13.05 6.18
CA ALA A 161 -19.19 -14.12 6.19
C ALA A 161 -19.25 -14.87 7.52
N LYS A 162 -19.37 -16.21 7.47
CA LYS A 162 -19.72 -17.03 8.65
C LYS A 162 -18.54 -17.62 9.40
N GLY A 163 -17.32 -17.51 8.86
CA GLY A 163 -16.15 -18.20 9.39
C GLY A 163 -15.25 -17.35 10.29
N TRP A 164 -15.62 -16.14 10.67
CA TRP A 164 -14.78 -15.24 11.47
C TRP A 164 -14.41 -15.80 12.86
N ASP A 165 -15.24 -16.65 13.46
CA ASP A 165 -14.89 -17.35 14.71
C ASP A 165 -13.67 -18.28 14.55
N THR A 166 -13.27 -18.59 13.32
CA THR A 166 -12.13 -19.45 12.98
C THR A 166 -10.89 -18.68 12.51
N GLN A 167 -10.91 -17.34 12.61
CA GLN A 167 -9.80 -16.51 12.16
C GLN A 167 -8.52 -16.74 12.94
N LEU A 168 -7.39 -16.42 12.32
CA LEU A 168 -6.09 -16.47 12.99
C LEU A 168 -6.09 -15.63 14.28
N GLY A 169 -5.43 -16.15 15.31
CA GLY A 169 -5.30 -15.48 16.60
C GLY A 169 -4.54 -14.15 16.54
N THR A 170 -4.75 -13.31 17.55
CA THR A 170 -4.13 -11.97 17.62
C THR A 170 -2.60 -12.04 17.66
N LYS A 171 -1.93 -11.30 16.77
CA LYS A 171 -0.49 -11.10 16.72
C LYS A 171 -0.15 -9.66 16.40
N TYR A 172 0.72 -9.06 17.21
CA TYR A 172 1.29 -7.74 16.88
C TYR A 172 2.50 -7.90 15.96
N THR A 173 2.61 -7.01 14.99
CA THR A 173 3.63 -7.08 13.94
C THR A 173 4.44 -5.79 13.88
N LEU A 174 5.68 -5.94 13.40
CA LEU A 174 6.59 -4.85 13.05
C LEU A 174 7.29 -5.23 11.76
N ASN A 175 7.17 -4.38 10.74
CA ASN A 175 7.84 -4.55 9.46
C ASN A 175 8.59 -3.27 9.08
N ALA A 176 9.66 -3.43 8.33
CA ALA A 176 10.38 -2.34 7.68
C ALA A 176 10.49 -2.63 6.19
N LEU A 177 10.30 -1.60 5.36
CA LEU A 177 10.42 -1.66 3.91
C LEU A 177 11.40 -0.58 3.43
N TYR A 178 12.21 -0.96 2.46
CA TYR A 178 12.97 -0.04 1.63
C TYR A 178 12.62 -0.26 0.17
N ARG A 179 12.34 0.83 -0.56
CA ARG A 179 12.10 0.80 -2.00
C ARG A 179 12.86 1.92 -2.70
N TYR A 180 13.53 1.56 -3.77
CA TYR A 180 14.11 2.48 -4.74
C TYR A 180 13.32 2.44 -6.04
N GLY A 181 13.14 3.59 -6.67
CA GLY A 181 12.54 3.65 -7.99
C GLY A 181 13.08 4.79 -8.84
N GLU A 182 13.01 4.62 -10.16
CA GLU A 182 13.49 5.63 -11.10
C GLU A 182 12.65 5.70 -12.37
N ILE A 183 12.57 6.89 -12.96
CA ILE A 183 12.06 7.09 -14.31
C ILE A 183 13.22 6.80 -15.28
N SER A 184 13.22 5.62 -15.87
CA SER A 184 14.27 5.17 -16.78
C SER A 184 14.19 5.84 -18.14
N TRP A 185 12.99 6.25 -18.55
CA TRP A 185 12.75 6.95 -19.80
C TRP A 185 11.54 7.88 -19.70
N LYS A 186 11.62 9.00 -20.39
CA LYS A 186 10.57 10.00 -20.48
C LYS A 186 10.55 10.62 -21.87
N SER A 187 9.37 10.73 -22.48
CA SER A 187 9.24 11.41 -23.76
C SER A 187 9.55 12.91 -23.63
N ASN A 188 10.25 13.46 -24.60
CA ASN A 188 10.30 14.90 -24.76
C ASN A 188 8.93 15.36 -25.23
N LYS A 189 8.37 16.39 -24.59
CA LYS A 189 7.07 16.95 -24.99
C LYS A 189 7.11 17.39 -26.46
N SER A 190 6.41 16.65 -27.31
CA SER A 190 6.04 17.06 -28.65
C SER A 190 4.56 16.81 -28.80
N GLY A 191 3.74 17.84 -28.51
CA GLY A 191 2.29 17.75 -28.50
C GLY A 191 1.66 17.61 -27.10
N SER A 192 0.42 17.16 -27.03
CA SER A 192 -0.35 17.03 -25.78
C SER A 192 0.01 15.78 -24.98
N LEU A 193 0.41 14.68 -25.64
CA LEU A 193 0.71 13.41 -24.97
C LEU A 193 2.13 13.36 -24.40
N SER A 194 2.23 12.91 -23.17
CA SER A 194 3.48 12.58 -22.47
C SER A 194 3.51 11.10 -22.15
N MET A 195 4.71 10.53 -22.13
CA MET A 195 4.93 9.13 -21.78
C MET A 195 6.12 9.04 -20.85
N ASP A 196 6.10 8.07 -19.95
CA ASP A 196 7.27 7.70 -19.16
C ASP A 196 7.31 6.20 -18.85
N TRP A 197 8.51 5.74 -18.55
CA TRP A 197 8.79 4.39 -18.11
C TRP A 197 9.48 4.44 -16.75
N PHE A 198 8.89 3.77 -15.80
CA PHE A 198 9.29 3.74 -14.42
C PHE A 198 9.68 2.32 -14.00
N ASN A 199 10.79 2.18 -13.27
CA ASN A 199 11.22 0.93 -12.67
C ASN A 199 11.43 1.11 -11.17
N HIS A 200 11.25 0.03 -10.42
CA HIS A 200 11.49 0.01 -8.99
C HIS A 200 11.93 -1.35 -8.50
N THR A 201 12.55 -1.37 -7.34
CA THR A 201 12.94 -2.56 -6.60
C THR A 201 12.87 -2.26 -5.11
N GLY A 202 12.67 -3.28 -4.30
CA GLY A 202 12.62 -3.11 -2.87
C GLY A 202 12.71 -4.41 -2.11
N VAL A 203 12.82 -4.25 -0.80
CA VAL A 203 12.84 -5.34 0.17
C VAL A 203 11.96 -4.97 1.35
N GLU A 204 11.31 -5.98 1.90
CA GLU A 204 10.56 -5.87 3.14
C GLU A 204 11.05 -6.94 4.12
N ALA A 205 11.13 -6.58 5.40
CA ALA A 205 11.56 -7.50 6.45
C ALA A 205 10.84 -7.18 7.77
N GLY A 206 10.39 -8.24 8.44
CA GLY A 206 9.71 -8.15 9.73
C GLY A 206 9.12 -9.46 10.18
N ASN A 207 8.22 -9.40 11.13
CA ASN A 207 7.52 -10.58 11.63
C ASN A 207 6.12 -10.78 11.03
N PHE A 208 5.73 -9.95 10.04
CA PHE A 208 4.55 -10.17 9.22
C PHE A 208 4.93 -10.70 7.84
N ASP A 209 5.94 -10.11 7.20
CA ASP A 209 6.39 -10.44 5.86
C ASP A 209 7.89 -10.30 5.70
N ILE A 210 8.50 -11.16 4.88
CA ILE A 210 9.86 -11.01 4.38
C ILE A 210 9.82 -11.26 2.88
N SER A 211 10.13 -10.23 2.09
CA SER A 211 10.09 -10.33 0.63
C SER A 211 11.09 -9.39 -0.05
N ALA A 212 11.38 -9.68 -1.29
CA ALA A 212 12.08 -8.79 -2.22
C ALA A 212 11.26 -8.70 -3.51
N PHE A 213 11.24 -7.53 -4.14
CA PHE A 213 10.42 -7.30 -5.31
C PHE A 213 11.08 -6.38 -6.33
N VAL A 214 10.65 -6.50 -7.58
CA VAL A 214 11.02 -5.66 -8.69
C VAL A 214 9.81 -5.43 -9.57
N GLY A 215 9.69 -4.25 -10.15
CA GLY A 215 8.58 -3.95 -11.04
C GLY A 215 8.90 -2.87 -12.06
N THR A 216 8.03 -2.79 -13.04
CA THR A 216 8.11 -1.82 -14.12
C THR A 216 6.73 -1.32 -14.49
N MET A 217 6.64 -0.04 -14.84
CA MET A 217 5.40 0.59 -15.27
C MET A 217 5.64 1.52 -16.44
N PHE A 218 4.79 1.43 -17.44
CA PHE A 218 4.65 2.41 -18.51
C PHE A 218 3.41 3.28 -18.29
N ARG A 219 3.56 4.59 -18.51
CA ARG A 219 2.44 5.53 -18.44
C ARG A 219 2.38 6.38 -19.71
N ILE A 220 1.14 6.68 -20.13
CA ILE A 220 0.84 7.61 -21.22
C ILE A 220 -0.34 8.49 -20.81
N GLY A 221 -0.29 9.79 -21.10
CA GLY A 221 -1.39 10.68 -20.77
C GLY A 221 -1.15 12.12 -21.19
N ASP A 222 -2.12 12.95 -20.90
CA ASP A 222 -2.04 14.39 -21.09
C ASP A 222 -2.21 15.10 -19.75
N ASN A 223 -1.39 16.13 -19.51
CA ASN A 223 -1.42 16.96 -18.31
C ASN A 223 -1.47 16.14 -17.01
N TYR A 224 -0.73 15.02 -16.93
CA TYR A 224 -0.65 14.22 -15.71
C TYR A 224 0.63 14.52 -14.91
N ALA A 225 0.57 14.28 -13.63
CA ALA A 225 1.73 14.38 -12.77
C ALA A 225 2.72 13.24 -13.11
N GLN A 226 3.88 13.61 -13.64
CA GLN A 226 4.99 12.68 -13.87
C GLN A 226 5.80 12.52 -12.57
N ASN A 227 5.13 12.11 -11.54
CA ASN A 227 5.69 11.81 -10.22
C ASN A 227 5.85 10.30 -10.04
N PHE A 228 6.44 9.90 -8.91
CA PHE A 228 6.67 8.50 -8.56
C PHE A 228 5.44 7.82 -7.97
N ASN A 229 4.25 8.39 -8.16
CA ASN A 229 3.05 7.76 -7.70
C ASN A 229 2.81 6.47 -8.47
N VAL A 230 3.31 5.43 -7.89
CA VAL A 230 2.99 4.09 -8.26
C VAL A 230 1.94 3.64 -7.26
N GLY A 231 0.69 3.70 -7.67
CA GLY A 231 -0.34 2.92 -7.00
C GLY A 231 0.05 1.47 -7.14
N TYR A 232 0.80 0.97 -6.16
CA TYR A 232 1.08 -0.45 -6.08
C TYR A 232 -0.11 -1.10 -5.45
N PRO A 233 -0.65 -2.03 -6.14
CA PRO A 233 -1.48 -3.04 -5.56
C PRO A 233 -0.63 -4.15 -4.93
N TYR A 234 0.37 -3.79 -4.14
CA TYR A 234 0.87 -4.70 -3.15
C TYR A 234 -0.13 -4.70 -2.01
N LEU A 235 -0.76 -5.82 -1.84
CA LEU A 235 -1.80 -6.14 -0.88
C LEU A 235 -1.42 -5.95 0.59
N LYS A 236 -0.36 -5.26 0.88
CA LYS A 236 0.22 -5.30 2.20
C LYS A 236 0.30 -3.97 2.88
N GLU A 237 -0.55 -3.04 2.67
CA GLU A 237 -0.50 -1.83 3.48
C GLU A 237 -0.50 -0.51 2.71
N GLU A 238 -0.62 -0.53 1.39
CA GLU A 238 -0.25 0.67 0.68
C GLU A 238 -1.40 1.31 -0.06
N ALA A 239 -1.95 2.33 0.55
CA ALA A 239 -2.32 3.48 -0.25
C ALA A 239 -1.06 3.95 -0.96
N GLY A 240 -1.06 4.03 -2.28
CA GLY A 240 0.03 4.63 -3.04
C GLY A 240 0.24 6.07 -2.60
N LEU A 241 1.06 6.26 -1.58
CA LEU A 241 1.11 7.50 -0.82
C LEU A 241 1.89 8.60 -1.51
N LEU A 242 2.73 8.25 -2.47
CA LEU A 242 3.54 9.23 -3.14
C LEU A 242 2.84 9.90 -4.29
N GLU A 243 2.07 10.88 -3.99
CA GLU A 243 1.82 12.01 -4.86
C GLU A 243 2.60 13.25 -4.42
N VAL A 244 3.88 13.07 -4.25
CA VAL A 244 4.72 14.18 -3.91
C VAL A 244 4.99 14.96 -5.15
N ALA A 245 4.50 16.14 -5.21
CA ALA A 245 4.69 17.18 -6.17
C ALA A 245 3.62 17.33 -7.26
N ARG A 246 3.47 18.52 -7.63
CA ARG A 246 2.82 19.11 -8.80
C ARG A 246 1.53 18.44 -9.24
N THR A 247 0.46 18.81 -8.59
CA THR A 247 -0.87 18.66 -9.23
C THR A 247 -0.91 19.49 -10.50
N PRO A 248 -1.23 18.89 -11.66
CA PRO A 248 -1.38 19.64 -12.88
C PRO A 248 -2.57 20.61 -12.75
N LYS A 249 -2.40 21.85 -13.22
CA LYS A 249 -3.52 22.79 -13.29
C LYS A 249 -4.48 22.36 -14.39
N GLY A 250 -5.79 22.40 -14.11
CA GLY A 250 -6.84 21.99 -15.04
C GLY A 250 -7.02 20.49 -15.10
N PHE A 251 -7.68 20.01 -16.14
CA PHE A 251 -7.94 18.59 -16.36
C PHE A 251 -6.70 17.88 -16.92
N GLY A 252 -6.48 16.66 -16.47
CA GLY A 252 -5.47 15.75 -16.98
C GLY A 252 -5.90 14.29 -16.82
N TRP A 253 -5.23 13.40 -17.53
CA TRP A 253 -5.48 11.98 -17.47
C TRP A 253 -4.21 11.16 -17.77
N SER A 254 -4.15 9.94 -17.28
CA SER A 254 -3.12 8.98 -17.68
C SER A 254 -3.68 7.55 -17.69
N LEU A 255 -3.13 6.74 -18.60
CA LEU A 255 -3.23 5.29 -18.59
C LEU A 255 -1.89 4.74 -18.16
N SER A 256 -1.91 3.68 -17.38
CA SER A 256 -0.72 2.97 -16.92
C SER A 256 -0.87 1.47 -17.07
N GLY A 257 0.22 0.78 -17.31
CA GLY A 257 0.29 -0.67 -17.31
C GLY A 257 1.64 -1.12 -16.81
N GLY A 258 1.68 -2.20 -16.04
CA GLY A 258 2.91 -2.64 -15.43
C GLY A 258 2.92 -4.10 -15.04
N LEU A 259 4.13 -4.55 -14.77
CA LEU A 259 4.47 -5.89 -14.33
C LEU A 259 5.27 -5.81 -13.04
N ASN A 260 5.07 -6.81 -12.20
CA ASN A 260 5.76 -6.88 -10.95
C ASN A 260 6.09 -8.34 -10.62
N GLY A 261 7.25 -8.57 -10.04
CA GLY A 261 7.69 -9.88 -9.57
C GLY A 261 8.23 -9.78 -8.16
N SER A 262 7.98 -10.81 -7.35
CA SER A 262 8.51 -10.87 -6.00
C SER A 262 8.94 -12.27 -5.60
N VAL A 263 9.87 -12.29 -4.66
CA VAL A 263 10.29 -13.49 -3.93
C VAL A 263 9.84 -13.32 -2.49
N GLN A 264 8.95 -14.20 -2.04
CA GLN A 264 8.42 -14.23 -0.68
C GLN A 264 9.21 -15.23 0.15
N GLY A 265 9.98 -14.73 1.12
CA GLY A 265 10.74 -15.58 2.05
C GLY A 265 9.91 -16.04 3.24
N TYR A 266 9.01 -15.20 3.73
CA TYR A 266 8.15 -15.46 4.88
C TYR A 266 6.81 -14.74 4.76
N SER A 267 5.74 -15.36 5.23
CA SER A 267 4.42 -14.76 5.43
C SER A 267 3.83 -15.29 6.73
N TYR A 268 3.58 -14.41 7.68
CA TYR A 268 2.96 -14.78 8.96
C TYR A 268 1.61 -15.49 8.76
N ILE A 269 0.79 -15.03 7.83
CA ILE A 269 -0.54 -15.63 7.58
C ILE A 269 -0.40 -17.10 7.22
N ILE A 270 0.49 -17.44 6.28
CA ILE A 270 0.68 -18.80 5.80
C ILE A 270 1.41 -19.67 6.86
N ASP A 271 2.41 -19.11 7.52
CA ASP A 271 3.17 -19.83 8.55
C ASP A 271 2.29 -20.20 9.74
N LYS A 272 1.51 -19.22 10.22
CA LYS A 272 0.56 -19.43 11.32
C LYS A 272 -0.58 -20.39 10.93
N ALA A 273 -1.08 -20.33 9.70
CA ALA A 273 -2.07 -21.26 9.21
C ALA A 273 -1.55 -22.71 9.28
N LYS A 274 -0.30 -22.96 8.86
CA LYS A 274 0.33 -24.29 8.98
C LYS A 274 0.43 -24.76 10.44
N ASP A 275 0.83 -23.86 11.34
CA ASP A 275 0.89 -24.16 12.78
C ASP A 275 -0.49 -24.53 13.34
N ASP A 276 -1.56 -23.96 12.78
CA ASP A 276 -2.95 -24.23 13.15
C ASP A 276 -3.55 -25.44 12.41
N GLY A 277 -2.74 -26.17 11.63
CA GLY A 277 -3.11 -27.41 10.97
C GLY A 277 -3.66 -27.28 9.55
N TYR A 278 -3.53 -26.11 8.93
CA TYR A 278 -3.93 -25.91 7.53
C TYR A 278 -2.94 -26.60 6.58
N ASP A 279 -3.46 -27.29 5.58
CA ASP A 279 -2.68 -27.99 4.54
C ASP A 279 -2.46 -27.07 3.34
N ILE A 280 -1.76 -25.99 3.56
CA ILE A 280 -1.43 -24.99 2.53
C ILE A 280 0.07 -24.71 2.53
N SER A 281 0.59 -24.33 1.36
CA SER A 281 2.02 -24.04 1.19
C SER A 281 2.23 -22.69 0.48
N GLN A 282 3.17 -21.90 1.02
CA GLN A 282 3.48 -20.59 0.50
C GLN A 282 4.05 -20.67 -0.92
N ARG A 283 3.51 -19.87 -1.83
CA ARG A 283 4.14 -19.64 -3.13
C ARG A 283 5.27 -18.63 -2.98
N THR A 284 6.49 -19.10 -3.19
CA THR A 284 7.71 -18.27 -3.03
C THR A 284 7.86 -17.24 -4.16
N LEU A 285 7.59 -17.62 -5.41
CA LEU A 285 7.68 -16.72 -6.56
C LEU A 285 6.28 -16.23 -6.92
N LYS A 286 6.13 -14.92 -6.95
CA LYS A 286 4.87 -14.26 -7.33
C LYS A 286 5.11 -13.27 -8.46
N ALA A 287 4.10 -13.10 -9.30
CA ALA A 287 4.07 -12.11 -10.35
C ALA A 287 2.70 -11.45 -10.39
N SER A 288 2.66 -10.20 -10.78
CA SER A 288 1.41 -9.49 -11.02
C SER A 288 1.49 -8.62 -12.27
N ILE A 289 0.33 -8.46 -12.91
CA ILE A 289 0.11 -7.49 -13.98
C ILE A 289 -0.98 -6.54 -13.51
N TYR A 290 -0.84 -5.27 -13.83
CA TYR A 290 -1.87 -4.28 -13.54
C TYR A 290 -2.07 -3.31 -14.70
N LEU A 291 -3.29 -2.79 -14.76
CA LEU A 291 -3.70 -1.71 -15.65
C LEU A 291 -4.33 -0.62 -14.81
N GLY A 292 -4.04 0.62 -15.13
CA GLY A 292 -4.53 1.76 -14.36
C GLY A 292 -5.00 2.91 -15.25
N MET A 293 -5.96 3.65 -14.74
CA MET A 293 -6.44 4.89 -15.31
C MET A 293 -6.54 5.94 -14.21
N SER A 294 -6.00 7.12 -14.46
CA SER A 294 -6.04 8.22 -13.50
C SER A 294 -6.57 9.50 -14.15
N PHE A 295 -7.37 10.21 -13.40
CA PHE A 295 -7.89 11.53 -13.76
C PHE A 295 -7.42 12.56 -12.76
N PHE A 296 -7.01 13.70 -13.24
CA PHE A 296 -6.49 14.82 -12.47
C PHE A 296 -7.35 16.05 -12.71
N TYR A 297 -7.66 16.78 -11.67
CA TYR A 297 -8.27 18.10 -11.78
C TYR A 297 -7.80 19.00 -10.64
N ASN A 298 -6.88 19.91 -10.94
CA ASN A 298 -6.25 20.77 -9.94
C ASN A 298 -5.65 19.97 -8.77
N ALA A 299 -6.21 20.13 -7.58
CA ALA A 299 -5.77 19.46 -6.36
C ALA A 299 -6.28 18.01 -6.20
N HIS A 300 -7.14 17.55 -7.11
CA HIS A 300 -7.81 16.26 -7.01
C HIS A 300 -7.21 15.25 -7.98
N LYS A 301 -7.10 13.99 -7.53
CA LYS A 301 -6.83 12.84 -8.38
C LYS A 301 -7.79 11.72 -8.03
N LEU A 302 -8.31 11.08 -9.06
CA LEU A 302 -9.06 9.83 -8.97
C LEU A 302 -8.38 8.80 -9.85
N SER A 303 -8.07 7.63 -9.28
CA SER A 303 -7.49 6.52 -10.03
C SER A 303 -8.31 5.27 -9.87
N TYR A 304 -8.33 4.47 -10.91
CA TYR A 304 -8.82 3.10 -10.90
C TYR A 304 -7.72 2.18 -11.40
N PHE A 305 -7.51 1.07 -10.69
CA PHE A 305 -6.54 0.03 -11.06
C PHE A 305 -7.24 -1.32 -11.09
N TYR A 306 -6.86 -2.12 -12.06
CA TYR A 306 -7.22 -3.53 -12.17
C TYR A 306 -5.94 -4.35 -12.13
N GLN A 307 -5.93 -5.38 -11.30
CA GLN A 307 -4.75 -6.22 -11.10
C GLN A 307 -5.12 -7.69 -11.13
N SER A 308 -4.23 -8.48 -11.72
CA SER A 308 -4.20 -9.93 -11.59
C SER A 308 -2.83 -10.36 -11.09
N GLN A 309 -2.82 -11.28 -10.13
CA GLN A 309 -1.58 -11.81 -9.56
C GLN A 309 -1.63 -13.32 -9.38
N THR A 310 -0.45 -13.92 -9.30
CA THR A 310 -0.32 -15.32 -8.92
C THR A 310 -0.88 -15.54 -7.52
N PRO A 311 -1.52 -16.69 -7.27
CA PRO A 311 -2.06 -17.04 -5.96
C PRO A 311 -1.03 -16.97 -4.83
N TYR A 312 -1.50 -16.79 -3.60
CA TYR A 312 -0.66 -16.77 -2.41
C TYR A 312 -0.09 -18.14 -2.05
N THR A 313 -0.87 -19.20 -2.32
CA THR A 313 -0.51 -20.57 -1.96
C THR A 313 -0.43 -21.44 -3.23
N HIS A 314 0.18 -22.61 -3.11
CA HIS A 314 0.24 -23.58 -4.21
C HIS A 314 -1.10 -24.30 -4.44
N GLU A 315 -1.92 -24.38 -3.41
CA GLU A 315 -3.22 -25.06 -3.39
C GLU A 315 -4.30 -24.24 -4.12
N GLN A 316 -4.18 -22.92 -4.14
CA GLN A 316 -5.04 -22.04 -4.93
C GLN A 316 -4.78 -22.22 -6.41
N THR A 317 -5.82 -22.47 -7.20
CA THR A 317 -5.74 -22.80 -8.63
C THR A 317 -6.00 -21.62 -9.56
N SER A 318 -6.71 -20.59 -9.09
CA SER A 318 -7.05 -19.37 -9.83
C SER A 318 -6.12 -18.22 -9.44
N ALA A 319 -5.86 -17.33 -10.41
CA ALA A 319 -5.19 -16.07 -10.11
C ALA A 319 -6.10 -15.19 -9.23
N ASP A 320 -5.49 -14.46 -8.30
CA ASP A 320 -6.22 -13.44 -7.55
C ASP A 320 -6.41 -12.20 -8.44
N ILE A 321 -7.63 -11.75 -8.56
CA ILE A 321 -8.00 -10.61 -9.39
C ILE A 321 -8.79 -9.62 -8.53
N TYR A 322 -8.39 -8.35 -8.58
CA TYR A 322 -9.09 -7.30 -7.86
C TYR A 322 -8.94 -5.94 -8.54
N GLY A 323 -9.82 -5.04 -8.21
CA GLY A 323 -9.73 -3.66 -8.59
C GLY A 323 -9.48 -2.76 -7.39
N SER A 324 -9.03 -1.54 -7.65
CA SER A 324 -8.91 -0.53 -6.61
C SER A 324 -9.35 0.84 -7.11
N ILE A 325 -9.94 1.61 -6.22
CA ILE A 325 -10.21 3.03 -6.40
C ILE A 325 -9.32 3.79 -5.42
N MET A 326 -8.60 4.78 -5.92
CA MET A 326 -7.83 5.70 -5.11
C MET A 326 -8.26 7.13 -5.37
N TYR A 327 -8.49 7.88 -4.32
CA TYR A 327 -8.71 9.31 -4.36
C TYR A 327 -7.65 10.02 -3.55
N SER A 328 -7.04 11.06 -4.13
CA SER A 328 -6.10 11.92 -3.42
C SER A 328 -6.49 13.38 -3.56
N TYR A 329 -6.30 14.14 -2.51
CA TYR A 329 -6.53 15.57 -2.45
C TYR A 329 -5.33 16.27 -1.83
N LYS A 330 -4.84 17.29 -2.52
CA LYS A 330 -3.77 18.16 -2.04
C LYS A 330 -4.37 19.48 -1.57
N PHE A 331 -4.13 19.87 -0.31
CA PHE A 331 -4.63 21.10 0.30
C PHE A 331 -3.93 22.35 -0.24
#